data_1a31b4483e474fc2cbeb3fe4ba1049ca
#
_entry.id   1a31b4483e474fc2cbeb3fe4ba1049ca
#
_cell.length_a   1.000
_cell.length_b   1.000
_cell.length_c   1.000
_cell.angle_alpha   90.00
_cell.angle_beta   90.00
_cell.angle_gamma   90.00
#
_symmetry.space_group_name_H-M   'P 1'
#
loop_
_entity.id
_entity.type
_entity.pdbx_description
1 polymer ?
#
loop_
_entity_poly.entity_id
_entity_poly.type
_entity_poly.pdbx_seq_one_letter_code
_entity_poly.pdbx_strand_id
1 'polypeptide(L)'
;MRAWLLTLLLGVLVFAGTVAAQAIDPLPFKNHAEEVRFQALTRELRCLVCQNENLADSNADLARDLRHEVFELMQSGKSDDEIKQYLVDRYSDFVLYDPPVKSNTLLLWFGPLAILLAGAVVVVVTVRRRSRVAPVATMDDKSTDEGDDW
;
A
#
# COMPACT_ATOMS: atom_id res chain seq x y z
N MET A 1 44.66 12.00 22.23
CA MET A 1 43.51 12.29 21.34
C MET A 1 43.62 11.58 20.00
N ARG A 2 44.74 11.64 19.27
CA ARG A 2 44.92 11.00 17.96
C ARG A 2 44.83 9.46 18.00
N ALA A 3 45.36 8.81 19.02
CA ALA A 3 45.30 7.34 19.17
C ALA A 3 43.85 6.84 19.39
N TRP A 4 43.03 7.56 20.13
CA TRP A 4 41.63 7.23 20.40
C TRP A 4 40.77 7.36 19.15
N LEU A 5 41.04 8.36 18.32
CA LEU A 5 40.35 8.51 17.03
C LEU A 5 40.70 7.38 16.06
N LEU A 6 41.94 6.90 16.05
CA LEU A 6 42.35 5.77 15.22
C LEU A 6 41.73 4.45 15.66
N THR A 7 41.61 4.21 16.96
CA THR A 7 40.93 2.99 17.47
C THR A 7 39.43 3.01 17.21
N LEU A 8 38.79 4.20 17.32
CA LEU A 8 37.36 4.37 16.96
C LEU A 8 37.13 4.18 15.46
N LEU A 9 38.00 4.74 14.62
CA LEU A 9 37.91 4.58 13.17
C LEU A 9 38.11 3.12 12.73
N LEU A 10 39.09 2.43 13.35
CA LEU A 10 39.34 1.01 13.10
C LEU A 10 38.15 0.13 13.57
N GLY A 11 37.52 0.45 14.70
CA GLY A 11 36.34 -0.23 15.22
C GLY A 11 35.13 -0.07 14.29
N VAL A 12 34.91 1.12 13.74
CA VAL A 12 33.83 1.36 12.76
C VAL A 12 34.08 0.62 11.45
N LEU A 13 35.35 0.54 11.01
CA LEU A 13 35.70 -0.17 9.77
C LEU A 13 35.50 -1.70 9.89
N VAL A 14 35.76 -2.27 11.06
CA VAL A 14 35.55 -3.72 11.32
C VAL A 14 34.06 -4.05 11.43
N PHE A 15 33.23 -3.11 11.93
CA PHE A 15 31.78 -3.33 12.07
C PHE A 15 31.03 -3.20 10.73
N ALA A 16 31.60 -2.54 9.72
CA ALA A 16 30.99 -2.36 8.40
C ALA A 16 31.08 -3.62 7.49
N GLY A 17 31.66 -4.72 7.97
CA GLY A 17 32.07 -5.85 7.12
C GLY A 17 31.13 -7.05 7.01
N THR A 18 29.93 -7.06 7.63
CA THR A 18 29.06 -8.24 7.56
C THR A 18 27.63 -7.89 7.12
N VAL A 19 27.50 -7.30 5.93
CA VAL A 19 26.24 -7.45 5.20
C VAL A 19 26.31 -8.84 4.55
N ALA A 20 25.79 -9.86 5.23
CA ALA A 20 25.55 -11.16 4.62
C ALA A 20 24.53 -10.94 3.50
N ALA A 21 24.99 -10.96 2.25
CA ALA A 21 24.12 -11.08 1.09
C ALA A 21 23.44 -12.44 1.25
N GLN A 22 22.16 -12.45 1.58
CA GLN A 22 21.37 -13.65 1.68
C GLN A 22 21.25 -14.20 0.26
N ALA A 23 21.93 -15.32 0.01
CA ALA A 23 21.84 -16.00 -1.26
C ALA A 23 20.42 -16.51 -1.44
N ILE A 24 19.71 -15.95 -2.42
CA ILE A 24 18.49 -16.55 -2.97
C ILE A 24 18.92 -17.91 -3.54
N ASP A 25 18.18 -18.98 -3.21
CA ASP A 25 18.48 -20.32 -3.73
C ASP A 25 18.62 -20.28 -5.26
N PRO A 26 19.76 -20.74 -5.82
CA PRO A 26 19.99 -20.66 -7.26
C PRO A 26 19.05 -21.63 -7.97
N LEU A 27 17.97 -21.12 -8.56
CA LEU A 27 17.08 -21.90 -9.40
C LEU A 27 17.73 -22.09 -10.79
N PRO A 28 17.61 -23.28 -11.41
CA PRO A 28 18.25 -23.60 -12.69
C PRO A 28 17.45 -23.02 -13.87
N PHE A 29 17.52 -21.71 -14.10
CA PHE A 29 16.89 -21.06 -15.24
C PHE A 29 17.59 -21.46 -16.53
N LYS A 30 16.83 -21.64 -17.62
CA LYS A 30 17.35 -21.99 -18.96
C LYS A 30 18.04 -20.79 -19.61
N ASN A 31 17.59 -19.58 -19.32
CA ASN A 31 18.11 -18.34 -19.89
C ASN A 31 17.75 -17.15 -18.99
N HIS A 32 18.41 -16.01 -19.24
CA HIS A 32 18.18 -14.78 -18.49
C HIS A 32 16.77 -14.21 -18.63
N ALA A 33 16.09 -14.42 -19.77
CA ALA A 33 14.71 -13.93 -19.95
C ALA A 33 13.73 -14.65 -19.02
N GLU A 34 13.94 -15.96 -18.78
CA GLU A 34 13.15 -16.75 -17.84
C GLU A 34 13.38 -16.29 -16.40
N GLU A 35 14.63 -15.98 -16.04
CA GLU A 35 14.98 -15.42 -14.72
C GLU A 35 14.29 -14.08 -14.49
N VAL A 36 14.36 -13.16 -15.47
CA VAL A 36 13.71 -11.84 -15.38
C VAL A 36 12.18 -11.99 -15.25
N ARG A 37 11.58 -12.90 -16.01
CA ARG A 37 10.15 -13.20 -15.91
C ARG A 37 9.80 -13.73 -14.51
N PHE A 38 10.58 -14.66 -13.98
CA PHE A 38 10.41 -15.21 -12.63
C PHE A 38 10.50 -14.12 -11.56
N GLN A 39 11.52 -13.25 -11.65
CA GLN A 39 11.69 -12.15 -10.70
C GLN A 39 10.54 -11.15 -10.77
N ALA A 40 10.05 -10.83 -11.96
CA ALA A 40 8.88 -9.95 -12.14
C ALA A 40 7.64 -10.56 -11.48
N LEU A 41 7.35 -11.83 -11.77
CA LEU A 41 6.19 -12.52 -11.25
C LEU A 41 6.23 -12.67 -9.71
N THR A 42 7.37 -13.03 -9.14
CA THR A 42 7.51 -13.19 -7.68
C THR A 42 7.45 -11.86 -6.91
N ARG A 43 7.75 -10.71 -7.55
CA ARG A 43 7.52 -9.38 -6.96
C ARG A 43 6.05 -8.98 -6.92
N GLU A 44 5.22 -9.49 -7.80
CA GLU A 44 3.78 -9.25 -7.82
C GLU A 44 3.03 -10.13 -6.81
N LEU A 45 3.70 -11.13 -6.26
CA LEU A 45 3.15 -12.05 -5.26
C LEU A 45 3.58 -11.67 -3.86
N ARG A 46 2.66 -11.77 -2.90
CA ARG A 46 2.88 -11.45 -1.49
C ARG A 46 3.34 -12.69 -0.72
N CYS A 47 4.32 -12.50 0.16
CA CYS A 47 4.65 -13.50 1.17
C CYS A 47 3.53 -13.57 2.22
N LEU A 48 2.93 -14.74 2.39
CA LEU A 48 1.74 -14.94 3.23
C LEU A 48 2.01 -14.90 4.74
N VAL A 49 3.27 -15.10 5.17
CA VAL A 49 3.68 -15.14 6.58
C VAL A 49 4.56 -13.95 6.97
N CYS A 50 4.86 -13.06 6.01
CA CYS A 50 5.74 -11.92 6.20
C CYS A 50 4.94 -10.64 6.44
N GLN A 51 5.56 -9.63 7.06
CA GLN A 51 4.94 -8.32 7.23
C GLN A 51 5.09 -7.49 5.95
N ASN A 52 4.20 -7.74 4.98
CA ASN A 52 4.07 -6.94 3.75
C ASN A 52 5.27 -7.00 2.77
N GLU A 53 6.05 -8.07 2.81
CA GLU A 53 7.12 -8.34 1.85
C GLU A 53 6.59 -9.10 0.63
N ASN A 54 7.21 -8.89 -0.53
CA ASN A 54 6.95 -9.69 -1.71
C ASN A 54 7.67 -11.05 -1.63
N LEU A 55 7.26 -11.95 -2.51
CA LEU A 55 7.79 -13.30 -2.53
C LEU A 55 9.27 -13.34 -2.97
N ALA A 56 9.72 -12.38 -3.81
CA ALA A 56 11.09 -12.32 -4.28
C ALA A 56 12.08 -11.95 -3.16
N ASP A 57 11.70 -11.03 -2.27
CA ASP A 57 12.59 -10.46 -1.25
C ASP A 57 12.51 -11.19 0.09
N SER A 58 11.46 -12.02 0.30
CA SER A 58 11.25 -12.73 1.56
C SER A 58 12.16 -13.96 1.73
N ASN A 59 12.72 -14.08 2.93
CA ASN A 59 13.57 -15.23 3.34
C ASN A 59 12.83 -16.28 4.17
N ALA A 60 11.52 -16.15 4.37
CA ALA A 60 10.72 -17.14 5.08
C ALA A 60 10.72 -18.48 4.33
N ASP A 61 10.66 -19.58 5.06
CA ASP A 61 10.64 -20.92 4.47
C ASP A 61 9.46 -21.10 3.51
N LEU A 62 8.26 -20.62 3.89
CA LEU A 62 7.10 -20.65 3.00
C LEU A 62 7.33 -19.82 1.72
N ALA A 63 8.08 -18.71 1.80
CA ALA A 63 8.38 -17.94 0.60
C ALA A 63 9.31 -18.69 -0.35
N ARG A 64 10.25 -19.49 0.18
CA ARG A 64 11.09 -20.37 -0.64
C ARG A 64 10.26 -21.45 -1.31
N ASP A 65 9.39 -22.12 -0.57
CA ASP A 65 8.51 -23.16 -1.11
C ASP A 65 7.61 -22.61 -2.22
N LEU A 66 7.02 -21.43 -2.02
CA LEU A 66 6.19 -20.77 -3.03
C LEU A 66 7.01 -20.35 -4.26
N ARG A 67 8.26 -19.89 -4.10
CA ARG A 67 9.13 -19.61 -5.24
C ARG A 67 9.44 -20.85 -6.06
N HIS A 68 9.71 -21.99 -5.40
CA HIS A 68 9.88 -23.27 -6.08
C HIS A 68 8.62 -23.69 -6.83
N GLU A 69 7.44 -23.55 -6.22
CA GLU A 69 6.15 -23.85 -6.85
C GLU A 69 5.91 -22.98 -8.09
N VAL A 70 6.19 -21.67 -7.99
CA VAL A 70 6.12 -20.74 -9.15
C VAL A 70 7.10 -21.17 -10.25
N PHE A 71 8.32 -21.54 -9.89
CA PHE A 71 9.31 -21.98 -10.86
C PHE A 71 8.87 -23.28 -11.58
N GLU A 72 8.36 -24.27 -10.87
CA GLU A 72 7.83 -25.51 -11.45
C GLU A 72 6.66 -25.25 -12.41
N LEU A 73 5.75 -24.35 -12.03
CA LEU A 73 4.63 -23.97 -12.88
C LEU A 73 5.10 -23.26 -14.15
N MET A 74 6.13 -22.39 -14.06
CA MET A 74 6.77 -21.77 -15.23
C MET A 74 7.44 -22.82 -16.13
N GLN A 75 8.16 -23.80 -15.56
CA GLN A 75 8.78 -24.88 -16.32
C GLN A 75 7.76 -25.78 -17.02
N SER A 76 6.55 -25.91 -16.44
CA SER A 76 5.44 -26.62 -17.10
C SER A 76 4.78 -25.85 -18.24
N GLY A 77 5.27 -24.62 -18.53
CA GLY A 77 4.79 -23.79 -19.63
C GLY A 77 3.55 -22.96 -19.35
N LYS A 78 3.15 -22.83 -18.09
CA LYS A 78 2.00 -21.99 -17.71
C LYS A 78 2.29 -20.51 -17.93
N SER A 79 1.25 -19.75 -18.28
CA SER A 79 1.28 -18.29 -18.35
C SER A 79 1.29 -17.67 -16.97
N ASP A 80 1.67 -16.38 -16.87
CA ASP A 80 1.70 -15.66 -15.58
C ASP A 80 0.31 -15.57 -14.95
N ASP A 81 -0.73 -15.39 -15.76
CA ASP A 81 -2.11 -15.34 -15.28
C ASP A 81 -2.59 -16.69 -14.75
N GLU A 82 -2.22 -17.80 -15.40
CA GLU A 82 -2.54 -19.15 -14.92
C GLU A 82 -1.82 -19.48 -13.61
N ILE A 83 -0.57 -19.01 -13.44
CA ILE A 83 0.20 -19.17 -12.21
C ILE A 83 -0.44 -18.35 -11.08
N LYS A 84 -0.77 -17.10 -11.33
CA LYS A 84 -1.48 -16.24 -10.36
C LYS A 84 -2.82 -16.84 -9.96
N GLN A 85 -3.61 -17.31 -10.92
CA GLN A 85 -4.90 -17.92 -10.66
C GLN A 85 -4.76 -19.19 -9.81
N TYR A 86 -3.80 -20.04 -10.12
CA TYR A 86 -3.50 -21.25 -9.33
C TYR A 86 -3.18 -20.91 -7.87
N LEU A 87 -2.35 -19.88 -7.65
CA LEU A 87 -2.00 -19.43 -6.30
C LEU A 87 -3.19 -18.78 -5.58
N VAL A 88 -4.03 -18.03 -6.29
CA VAL A 88 -5.27 -17.46 -5.74
C VAL A 88 -6.26 -18.55 -5.31
N ASP A 89 -6.43 -19.59 -6.10
CA ASP A 89 -7.32 -20.70 -5.80
C ASP A 89 -6.87 -21.48 -4.55
N ARG A 90 -5.57 -21.51 -4.28
CA ARG A 90 -4.98 -22.23 -3.14
C ARG A 90 -4.84 -21.36 -1.89
N TYR A 91 -4.51 -20.07 -2.05
CA TYR A 91 -4.14 -19.16 -0.96
C TYR A 91 -5.03 -17.91 -0.87
N SER A 92 -6.07 -17.81 -1.67
CA SER A 92 -6.96 -16.66 -1.82
C SER A 92 -6.32 -15.43 -2.48
N ASP A 93 -7.14 -14.40 -2.74
CA ASP A 93 -6.69 -13.12 -3.35
C ASP A 93 -5.59 -12.41 -2.53
N PHE A 94 -5.38 -12.82 -1.28
CA PHE A 94 -4.36 -12.24 -0.40
C PHE A 94 -2.91 -12.46 -0.90
N VAL A 95 -2.70 -13.45 -1.77
CA VAL A 95 -1.39 -13.72 -2.40
C VAL A 95 -1.00 -12.66 -3.43
N LEU A 96 -1.95 -11.83 -3.89
CA LEU A 96 -1.70 -10.76 -4.83
C LEU A 96 -1.55 -9.41 -4.12
N TYR A 97 -0.60 -8.57 -4.57
CA TYR A 97 -0.53 -7.18 -4.11
C TYR A 97 -1.69 -6.35 -4.62
N ASP A 98 -2.06 -6.53 -5.89
CA ASP A 98 -3.17 -5.83 -6.52
C ASP A 98 -4.39 -6.76 -6.58
N PRO A 99 -5.32 -6.65 -5.61
CA PRO A 99 -6.51 -7.48 -5.61
C PRO A 99 -7.37 -7.15 -6.85
N PRO A 100 -7.78 -8.16 -7.62
CA PRO A 100 -8.58 -7.92 -8.81
C PRO A 100 -9.93 -7.30 -8.44
N VAL A 101 -10.47 -6.46 -9.35
CA VAL A 101 -11.81 -5.87 -9.19
C VAL A 101 -12.84 -6.97 -9.38
N LYS A 102 -13.25 -7.59 -8.29
CA LYS A 102 -14.32 -8.63 -8.23
C LYS A 102 -15.51 -8.05 -7.48
N SER A 103 -16.65 -8.73 -7.55
CA SER A 103 -17.88 -8.31 -6.85
C SER A 103 -17.69 -8.14 -5.34
N ASN A 104 -16.84 -8.96 -4.72
CA ASN A 104 -16.50 -8.88 -3.31
C ASN A 104 -15.51 -7.73 -2.97
N THR A 105 -14.76 -7.21 -3.95
CA THR A 105 -13.83 -6.09 -3.75
C THR A 105 -14.38 -4.75 -4.25
N LEU A 106 -15.56 -4.72 -4.90
CA LEU A 106 -16.19 -3.48 -5.38
C LEU A 106 -16.38 -2.44 -4.26
N LEU A 107 -16.77 -2.89 -3.07
CA LEU A 107 -16.93 -1.99 -1.92
C LEU A 107 -15.61 -1.33 -1.51
N LEU A 108 -14.49 -2.03 -1.64
CA LEU A 108 -13.16 -1.51 -1.33
C LEU A 108 -12.74 -0.40 -2.32
N TRP A 109 -13.05 -0.61 -3.61
CA TRP A 109 -12.67 0.33 -4.67
C TRP A 109 -13.58 1.55 -4.75
N PHE A 110 -14.90 1.35 -4.64
CA PHE A 110 -15.90 2.40 -4.83
C PHE A 110 -16.46 2.96 -3.51
N GLY A 111 -16.25 2.28 -2.38
CA GLY A 111 -16.73 2.70 -1.06
C GLY A 111 -16.27 4.11 -0.66
N PRO A 112 -14.98 4.44 -0.72
CA PRO A 112 -14.49 5.77 -0.36
C PRO A 112 -15.10 6.89 -1.21
N LEU A 113 -15.26 6.65 -2.52
CA LEU A 113 -15.89 7.60 -3.43
C LEU A 113 -17.37 7.81 -3.11
N ALA A 114 -18.10 6.74 -2.83
CA ALA A 114 -19.53 6.83 -2.46
C ALA A 114 -19.74 7.62 -1.15
N ILE A 115 -18.89 7.37 -0.14
CA ILE A 115 -18.93 8.13 1.13
C ILE A 115 -18.63 9.61 0.90
N LEU A 116 -17.64 9.93 0.08
CA LEU A 116 -17.28 11.31 -0.24
C LEU A 116 -18.40 12.03 -0.96
N LEU A 117 -19.04 11.40 -1.95
CA LEU A 117 -20.19 11.96 -2.67
C LEU A 117 -21.39 12.17 -1.74
N ALA A 118 -21.70 11.17 -0.89
CA ALA A 118 -22.79 11.30 0.08
C ALA A 118 -22.53 12.45 1.06
N GLY A 119 -21.30 12.58 1.58
CA GLY A 119 -20.89 13.69 2.44
C GLY A 119 -21.01 15.05 1.75
N ALA A 120 -20.56 15.15 0.51
CA ALA A 120 -20.70 16.38 -0.27
C ALA A 120 -22.16 16.80 -0.46
N VAL A 121 -23.05 15.85 -0.77
CA VAL A 121 -24.49 16.10 -0.89
C VAL A 121 -25.07 16.62 0.43
N VAL A 122 -24.74 15.99 1.56
CA VAL A 122 -25.19 16.43 2.89
C VAL A 122 -24.73 17.85 3.18
N VAL A 123 -23.47 18.18 2.92
CA VAL A 123 -22.93 19.52 3.12
C VAL A 123 -23.66 20.54 2.26
N VAL A 124 -23.82 20.28 0.96
CA VAL A 124 -24.52 21.17 0.03
C VAL A 124 -25.98 21.41 0.47
N VAL A 125 -26.69 20.36 0.84
CA VAL A 125 -28.09 20.47 1.31
C VAL A 125 -28.15 21.25 2.60
N THR A 126 -27.24 21.03 3.55
CA THR A 126 -27.22 21.72 4.83
C THR A 126 -26.91 23.22 4.64
N VAL A 127 -25.91 23.55 3.82
CA VAL A 127 -25.56 24.96 3.51
C VAL A 127 -26.74 25.65 2.81
N ARG A 128 -27.33 25.02 1.80
CA ARG A 128 -28.50 25.60 1.10
C ARG A 128 -29.72 25.77 2.00
N ARG A 129 -29.96 24.92 2.97
CA ARG A 129 -31.04 25.06 3.94
C ARG A 129 -30.77 26.22 4.89
N ARG A 130 -29.53 26.37 5.39
CA ARG A 130 -29.16 27.47 6.29
C ARG A 130 -29.16 28.82 5.60
N SER A 131 -28.72 28.91 4.35
CA SER A 131 -28.74 30.18 3.60
C SER A 131 -30.16 30.66 3.26
N ARG A 132 -31.18 29.79 3.30
CA ARG A 132 -32.59 30.17 3.10
C ARG A 132 -33.29 30.64 4.39
N VAL A 133 -32.65 30.53 5.56
CA VAL A 133 -33.29 30.81 6.88
C VAL A 133 -32.75 32.07 7.54
N ALA A 134 -31.92 32.87 6.90
CA ALA A 134 -31.49 34.17 7.42
C ALA A 134 -32.16 35.33 6.68
N PRO A 135 -33.32 35.85 7.13
CA PRO A 135 -33.60 37.28 6.98
C PRO A 135 -32.69 37.97 8.00
N VAL A 136 -31.78 38.77 7.51
CA VAL A 136 -31.05 39.74 8.34
C VAL A 136 -32.15 40.65 8.96
N ALA A 137 -32.36 40.48 10.27
CA ALA A 137 -33.03 41.51 11.04
C ALA A 137 -32.11 42.73 10.97
N THR A 138 -32.43 43.65 10.10
CA THR A 138 -31.95 45.03 10.19
C THR A 138 -32.34 45.52 11.58
N MET A 139 -31.39 45.67 12.47
CA MET A 139 -31.55 46.51 13.65
C MET A 139 -31.78 47.91 13.12
N ASP A 140 -33.03 48.29 13.17
CA ASP A 140 -33.46 49.68 13.03
C ASP A 140 -32.90 50.41 14.26
N ASP A 141 -31.78 51.08 14.04
CA ASP A 141 -31.22 52.05 15.01
C ASP A 141 -32.14 53.27 15.06
N LYS A 142 -33.20 53.14 15.83
CA LYS A 142 -34.00 54.25 16.20
C LYS A 142 -33.30 55.02 17.33
N SER A 143 -32.34 55.85 16.93
CA SER A 143 -31.88 56.96 17.77
C SER A 143 -33.08 57.84 18.17
N THR A 144 -33.60 57.62 19.34
CA THR A 144 -34.41 58.63 20.03
C THR A 144 -33.44 59.66 20.62
N ASP A 145 -33.26 60.70 19.82
CA ASP A 145 -32.85 61.98 20.28
C ASP A 145 -34.01 62.55 21.17
N GLU A 146 -33.75 62.67 22.42
CA GLU A 146 -34.58 63.47 23.36
C GLU A 146 -33.59 64.03 24.36
N GLY A 147 -33.10 65.18 24.15
CA GLY A 147 -33.70 66.51 24.48
C GLY A 147 -33.53 66.79 25.96
N ASP A 148 -32.52 67.62 26.19
CA ASP A 148 -32.42 68.69 27.18
C ASP A 148 -33.32 68.63 28.42
N ASP A 149 -32.73 68.97 29.46
CA ASP A 149 -32.96 70.03 30.42
C ASP A 149 -32.44 69.72 31.82
N TRP A 150 -31.69 70.69 32.33
CA TRP A 150 -31.17 71.09 33.68
C TRP A 150 -29.72 70.72 33.97
#